data_afb45b3f4ddc6c09bfb60f9c3b5daf5b
#
_entry.id   afb45b3f4ddc6c09bfb60f9c3b5daf5b
#
_cell.length_a   1.000
_cell.length_b   1.000
_cell.length_c   1.000
_cell.angle_alpha   90.00
_cell.angle_beta   90.00
_cell.angle_gamma   90.00
#
_symmetry.space_group_name_H-M   'P 1'
#
loop_
_entity.id
_entity.type
_entity.pdbx_description
1 polymer ?
#
loop_
_entity_poly.entity_id
_entity_poly.type
_entity_poly.pdbx_seq_one_letter_code
_entity_poly.pdbx_strand_id
1 'polypeptide(L)'
;MQKRVVITGLGAISPLGSSKDKLWQALLAGQSGIAPITRFDATAMAVRFAGEVRDFNPEEFYDRKEARRMDRFTQYAVAAARMAVADAALDLEREDEYRLGVVFGTGIGGVETLEEQKQVLLEKGPNRVSPFFVPMMIANMAAGQIAMDIGARGINF
;
A
#
# COMPACT_ATOMS: atom_id res chain seq x y z
N MET A 1 10.39 31.88 15.98
CA MET A 1 9.27 30.99 16.38
C MET A 1 9.59 29.58 15.97
N GLN A 2 9.53 28.62 16.88
CA GLN A 2 9.63 27.20 16.53
C GLN A 2 8.36 26.76 15.78
N LYS A 3 8.51 26.20 14.58
CA LYS A 3 7.38 25.63 13.83
C LYS A 3 6.88 24.38 14.56
N ARG A 4 5.59 24.28 14.80
CA ARG A 4 4.96 23.07 15.36
C ARG A 4 4.55 22.17 14.21
N VAL A 5 4.90 20.89 14.33
CA VAL A 5 4.44 19.82 13.42
C VAL A 5 3.41 18.99 14.18
N VAL A 6 2.29 18.69 13.54
CA VAL A 6 1.17 17.94 14.14
C VAL A 6 0.71 16.85 13.17
N ILE A 7 0.16 15.77 13.73
CA ILE A 7 -0.54 14.73 12.98
C ILE A 7 -2.01 15.14 12.94
N THR A 8 -2.58 15.25 11.75
CA THR A 8 -3.97 15.68 11.54
C THR A 8 -4.90 14.54 11.13
N GLY A 9 -4.37 13.45 10.59
CA GLY A 9 -5.16 12.29 10.20
C GLY A 9 -4.34 11.02 10.14
N LEU A 10 -5.00 9.89 10.29
CA LEU A 10 -4.42 8.56 10.32
C LEU A 10 -5.19 7.61 9.40
N GLY A 11 -4.44 6.81 8.64
CA GLY A 11 -4.96 5.67 7.89
C GLY A 11 -4.15 4.43 8.19
N ALA A 12 -4.80 3.29 8.28
CA ALA A 12 -4.12 2.04 8.61
C ALA A 12 -4.71 0.84 7.86
N ILE A 13 -3.81 0.01 7.34
CA ILE A 13 -4.11 -1.32 6.83
C ILE A 13 -3.12 -2.29 7.48
N SER A 14 -3.61 -3.29 8.15
CA SER A 14 -2.79 -4.22 8.92
C SER A 14 -3.44 -5.60 9.01
N PRO A 15 -2.70 -6.63 9.45
CA PRO A 15 -3.27 -7.94 9.77
C PRO A 15 -4.34 -7.92 10.88
N LEU A 16 -4.43 -6.83 11.64
CA LEU A 16 -5.44 -6.63 12.70
C LEU A 16 -6.69 -5.87 12.22
N GLY A 17 -6.68 -5.40 10.98
CA GLY A 17 -7.80 -4.71 10.37
C GLY A 17 -7.40 -3.62 9.41
N SER A 18 -8.31 -3.30 8.49
CA SER A 18 -8.12 -2.34 7.41
C SER A 18 -8.76 -0.98 7.74
N SER A 19 -8.60 -0.52 8.97
CA SER A 19 -8.87 0.85 9.42
C SER A 19 -8.14 1.15 10.73
N LYS A 20 -7.92 2.44 11.04
CA LYS A 20 -7.31 2.86 12.31
C LYS A 20 -8.09 2.36 13.53
N ASP A 21 -9.44 2.38 13.47
CA ASP A 21 -10.28 1.99 14.59
C ASP A 21 -10.23 0.49 14.84
N LYS A 22 -10.31 -0.34 13.79
CA LYS A 22 -10.15 -1.79 13.91
C LYS A 22 -8.78 -2.14 14.48
N LEU A 23 -7.71 -1.54 13.92
CA LEU A 23 -6.36 -1.73 14.42
C LEU A 23 -6.24 -1.38 15.90
N TRP A 24 -6.77 -0.22 16.29
CA TRP A 24 -6.70 0.26 17.68
C TRP A 24 -7.47 -0.65 18.65
N GLN A 25 -8.68 -1.05 18.29
CA GLN A 25 -9.49 -1.97 19.12
C GLN A 25 -8.82 -3.33 19.28
N ALA A 26 -8.25 -3.88 18.19
CA ALA A 26 -7.54 -5.15 18.26
C ALA A 26 -6.27 -5.07 19.14
N LEU A 27 -5.53 -3.94 19.08
CA LEU A 27 -4.37 -3.69 19.94
C LEU A 27 -4.78 -3.61 21.41
N LEU A 28 -5.85 -2.87 21.74
CA LEU A 28 -6.38 -2.78 23.11
C LEU A 28 -6.85 -4.14 23.65
N ALA A 29 -7.39 -4.98 22.77
CA ALA A 29 -7.83 -6.33 23.11
C ALA A 29 -6.67 -7.35 23.18
N GLY A 30 -5.42 -6.95 22.92
CA GLY A 30 -4.26 -7.85 22.90
C GLY A 30 -4.32 -8.91 21.79
N GLN A 31 -5.04 -8.65 20.70
CA GLN A 31 -5.17 -9.57 19.58
C GLN A 31 -3.86 -9.68 18.79
N SER A 32 -3.56 -10.89 18.32
CA SER A 32 -2.44 -11.12 17.41
C SER A 32 -2.92 -11.17 15.98
N GLY A 33 -2.26 -10.43 15.09
CA GLY A 33 -2.44 -10.53 13.64
C GLY A 33 -1.59 -11.63 12.98
N ILE A 34 -0.84 -12.40 13.79
CA ILE A 34 0.00 -13.49 13.31
C ILE A 34 -0.83 -14.79 13.25
N ALA A 35 -0.79 -15.47 12.10
CA ALA A 35 -1.50 -16.71 11.87
C ALA A 35 -0.78 -17.57 10.83
N PRO A 36 -1.17 -18.82 10.60
CA PRO A 36 -0.60 -19.64 9.52
C PRO A 36 -0.70 -18.94 8.17
N ILE A 37 0.37 -19.06 7.36
CA ILE A 37 0.42 -18.51 6.01
C ILE A 37 -0.64 -19.18 5.13
N THR A 38 -1.40 -18.37 4.39
CA THR A 38 -2.46 -18.85 3.49
C THR A 38 -2.26 -18.43 2.03
N ARG A 39 -1.36 -17.50 1.76
CA ARG A 39 -1.16 -16.94 0.40
C ARG A 39 -0.35 -17.85 -0.51
N PHE A 40 0.43 -18.77 0.05
CA PHE A 40 1.20 -19.75 -0.69
C PHE A 40 1.42 -21.02 0.17
N ASP A 41 1.88 -22.09 -0.44
CA ASP A 41 2.23 -23.32 0.28
C ASP A 41 3.54 -23.15 1.05
N ALA A 42 3.44 -23.00 2.36
CA ALA A 42 4.57 -22.86 3.27
C ALA A 42 5.05 -24.16 3.90
N THR A 43 4.55 -25.34 3.47
CA THR A 43 4.85 -26.64 4.11
C THR A 43 6.32 -26.98 4.13
N ALA A 44 7.07 -26.59 3.09
CA ALA A 44 8.52 -26.78 3.00
C ALA A 44 9.37 -25.75 3.77
N MET A 45 8.73 -24.72 4.36
CA MET A 45 9.44 -23.64 5.05
C MET A 45 9.60 -23.93 6.54
N ALA A 46 10.70 -23.44 7.13
CA ALA A 46 10.94 -23.51 8.57
C ALA A 46 9.95 -22.64 9.36
N VAL A 47 9.55 -21.48 8.82
CA VAL A 47 8.55 -20.57 9.39
C VAL A 47 7.29 -20.63 8.53
N ARG A 48 6.13 -20.91 9.17
CA ARG A 48 4.84 -21.14 8.49
C ARG A 48 3.74 -20.21 8.97
N PHE A 49 4.11 -19.11 9.62
CA PHE A 49 3.18 -18.10 10.11
C PHE A 49 3.66 -16.71 9.74
N ALA A 50 2.72 -15.81 9.50
CA ALA A 50 2.98 -14.40 9.13
C ALA A 50 1.79 -13.51 9.52
N GLY A 51 2.01 -12.21 9.47
CA GLY A 51 0.96 -11.20 9.53
C GLY A 51 0.42 -10.93 8.13
N GLU A 52 -0.66 -11.58 7.74
CA GLU A 52 -1.33 -11.39 6.45
C GLU A 52 -2.51 -10.43 6.59
N VAL A 53 -2.61 -9.44 5.71
CA VAL A 53 -3.81 -8.60 5.57
C VAL A 53 -4.87 -9.41 4.81
N ARG A 54 -5.94 -9.80 5.51
CA ARG A 54 -6.97 -10.73 5.00
C ARG A 54 -8.28 -10.06 4.62
N ASP A 55 -8.60 -8.94 5.25
CA ASP A 55 -9.86 -8.21 5.10
C ASP A 55 -9.79 -7.01 4.15
N PHE A 56 -8.70 -6.88 3.38
CA PHE A 56 -8.56 -5.82 2.40
C PHE A 56 -9.20 -6.20 1.06
N ASN A 57 -10.21 -5.44 0.68
CA ASN A 57 -10.84 -5.53 -0.63
C ASN A 57 -10.44 -4.30 -1.47
N PRO A 58 -9.59 -4.46 -2.51
CA PRO A 58 -9.18 -3.33 -3.34
C PRO A 58 -10.34 -2.65 -4.08
N GLU A 59 -11.44 -3.35 -4.36
CA GLU A 59 -12.61 -2.80 -5.08
C GLU A 59 -13.39 -1.75 -4.24
N GLU A 60 -13.12 -1.65 -2.95
CA GLU A 60 -13.64 -0.57 -2.09
C GLU A 60 -12.90 0.76 -2.30
N PHE A 61 -11.71 0.72 -2.88
CA PHE A 61 -10.82 1.88 -3.04
C PHE A 61 -10.55 2.23 -4.50
N TYR A 62 -10.58 1.24 -5.40
CA TYR A 62 -10.15 1.40 -6.79
C TYR A 62 -11.14 0.72 -7.74
N ASP A 63 -11.19 1.20 -8.99
CA ASP A 63 -11.76 0.37 -10.03
C ASP A 63 -10.83 -0.84 -10.33
N ARG A 64 -11.42 -1.88 -10.91
CA ARG A 64 -10.72 -3.14 -11.18
C ARG A 64 -9.54 -2.99 -12.14
N LYS A 65 -9.57 -2.00 -13.03
CA LYS A 65 -8.51 -1.73 -13.99
C LYS A 65 -7.34 -1.02 -13.32
N GLU A 66 -7.63 -0.09 -12.45
CA GLU A 66 -6.65 0.63 -11.64
C GLU A 66 -5.94 -0.32 -10.66
N ALA A 67 -6.70 -1.11 -9.91
CA ALA A 67 -6.15 -2.11 -8.99
C ALA A 67 -5.15 -3.07 -9.65
N ARG A 68 -5.42 -3.50 -10.89
CA ARG A 68 -4.54 -4.39 -11.67
C ARG A 68 -3.22 -3.76 -12.13
N ARG A 69 -3.08 -2.44 -12.02
CA ARG A 69 -1.87 -1.70 -12.39
C ARG A 69 -1.01 -1.32 -11.19
N MET A 70 -1.41 -1.77 -10.01
CA MET A 70 -0.69 -1.54 -8.76
C MET A 70 -0.36 -2.89 -8.11
N ASP A 71 0.90 -3.05 -7.68
CA ASP A 71 1.25 -4.12 -6.76
C ASP A 71 0.55 -3.90 -5.42
N ARG A 72 0.41 -4.96 -4.65
CA ARG A 72 -0.35 -4.96 -3.39
C ARG A 72 0.17 -3.97 -2.36
N PHE A 73 1.51 -3.77 -2.29
CA PHE A 73 2.07 -2.75 -1.39
C PHE A 73 1.61 -1.34 -1.75
N THR A 74 1.51 -1.04 -3.05
CA THR A 74 0.99 0.25 -3.54
C THR A 74 -0.50 0.39 -3.26
N GLN A 75 -1.29 -0.67 -3.46
CA GLN A 75 -2.71 -0.66 -3.11
C GLN A 75 -2.94 -0.32 -1.63
N TYR A 76 -2.18 -0.95 -0.73
CA TYR A 76 -2.26 -0.62 0.70
C TYR A 76 -1.86 0.81 1.00
N ALA A 77 -0.79 1.29 0.37
CA ALA A 77 -0.27 2.63 0.59
C ALA A 77 -1.27 3.72 0.19
N VAL A 78 -1.85 3.62 -1.03
CA VAL A 78 -2.83 4.60 -1.52
C VAL A 78 -4.13 4.52 -0.70
N ALA A 79 -4.62 3.31 -0.37
CA ALA A 79 -5.82 3.16 0.47
C ALA A 79 -5.61 3.78 1.86
N ALA A 80 -4.47 3.52 2.50
CA ALA A 80 -4.15 4.13 3.79
C ALA A 80 -4.00 5.66 3.69
N ALA A 81 -3.43 6.18 2.60
CA ALA A 81 -3.34 7.61 2.36
C ALA A 81 -4.73 8.27 2.21
N ARG A 82 -5.63 7.66 1.43
CA ARG A 82 -7.03 8.11 1.31
C ARG A 82 -7.75 8.16 2.66
N MET A 83 -7.56 7.12 3.49
CA MET A 83 -8.10 7.10 4.86
C MET A 83 -7.52 8.24 5.70
N ALA A 84 -6.22 8.51 5.61
CA ALA A 84 -5.57 9.58 6.37
C ALA A 84 -6.05 10.97 5.95
N VAL A 85 -6.21 11.21 4.64
CA VAL A 85 -6.76 12.45 4.09
C VAL A 85 -8.20 12.66 4.57
N ALA A 86 -9.03 11.62 4.51
CA ALA A 86 -10.41 11.68 4.98
C ALA A 86 -10.49 11.93 6.50
N ASP A 87 -9.65 11.25 7.29
CA ASP A 87 -9.59 11.42 8.74
C ASP A 87 -9.12 12.81 9.16
N ALA A 88 -8.21 13.41 8.38
CA ALA A 88 -7.76 14.79 8.57
C ALA A 88 -8.82 15.81 8.16
N ALA A 89 -9.90 15.41 7.51
CA ALA A 89 -10.85 16.30 6.83
C ALA A 89 -10.14 17.32 5.93
N LEU A 90 -9.06 16.87 5.26
CA LEU A 90 -8.25 17.73 4.40
C LEU A 90 -8.98 17.98 3.08
N ASP A 91 -9.25 19.24 2.79
CA ASP A 91 -9.87 19.69 1.54
C ASP A 91 -8.77 19.93 0.50
N LEU A 92 -8.51 18.91 -0.32
CA LEU A 92 -7.44 18.95 -1.31
C LEU A 92 -7.63 20.04 -2.39
N GLU A 93 -8.87 20.51 -2.65
CA GLU A 93 -9.14 21.57 -3.61
C GLU A 93 -8.71 22.96 -3.08
N ARG A 94 -8.58 23.11 -1.76
CA ARG A 94 -8.19 24.36 -1.10
C ARG A 94 -6.71 24.41 -0.73
N GLU A 95 -6.01 23.28 -0.84
CA GLU A 95 -4.59 23.20 -0.52
C GLU A 95 -3.72 23.61 -1.71
N ASP A 96 -2.56 24.17 -1.42
CA ASP A 96 -1.53 24.43 -2.44
C ASP A 96 -0.84 23.12 -2.82
N GLU A 97 -1.10 22.62 -4.03
CA GLU A 97 -0.58 21.36 -4.55
C GLU A 97 0.96 21.25 -4.49
N TYR A 98 1.68 22.39 -4.60
CA TYR A 98 3.15 22.44 -4.51
C TYR A 98 3.67 22.34 -3.07
N ARG A 99 2.81 22.52 -2.09
CA ARG A 99 3.13 22.33 -0.67
C ARG A 99 2.69 20.97 -0.13
N LEU A 100 1.94 20.20 -0.90
CA LEU A 100 1.62 18.82 -0.59
C LEU A 100 2.75 17.93 -1.07
N GLY A 101 3.33 17.16 -0.17
CA GLY A 101 4.38 16.19 -0.46
C GLY A 101 4.04 14.81 0.06
N VAL A 102 4.67 13.80 -0.51
CA VAL A 102 4.52 12.40 -0.12
C VAL A 102 5.88 11.80 0.20
N VAL A 103 6.00 11.27 1.40
CA VAL A 103 7.17 10.50 1.85
C VAL A 103 6.69 9.11 2.25
N PHE A 104 7.14 8.09 1.53
CA PHE A 104 6.70 6.72 1.74
C PHE A 104 7.89 5.76 1.81
N GLY A 105 8.00 5.02 2.90
CA GLY A 105 9.03 3.98 3.07
C GLY A 105 8.48 2.59 2.79
N THR A 106 9.25 1.80 2.04
CA THR A 106 9.00 0.37 1.83
C THR A 106 10.30 -0.41 1.91
N GLY A 107 10.24 -1.67 2.32
CA GLY A 107 11.44 -2.51 2.40
C GLY A 107 11.94 -2.97 1.03
N ILE A 108 11.03 -3.31 0.10
CA ILE A 108 11.40 -3.97 -1.16
C ILE A 108 10.64 -3.37 -2.36
N GLY A 109 9.43 -2.88 -2.15
CA GLY A 109 8.49 -2.54 -3.24
C GLY A 109 7.66 -3.75 -3.66
N GLY A 110 7.36 -3.87 -4.95
CA GLY A 110 6.48 -4.87 -5.53
C GLY A 110 7.14 -6.23 -5.76
N VAL A 111 7.50 -6.93 -4.70
CA VAL A 111 8.17 -8.25 -4.80
C VAL A 111 7.24 -9.30 -5.43
N GLU A 112 5.95 -9.27 -5.15
CA GLU A 112 4.96 -10.17 -5.74
C GLU A 112 4.92 -10.02 -7.27
N THR A 113 4.85 -8.77 -7.74
CA THR A 113 4.94 -8.45 -9.17
C THR A 113 6.25 -8.92 -9.80
N LEU A 114 7.39 -8.78 -9.09
CA LEU A 114 8.69 -9.25 -9.57
C LEU A 114 8.69 -10.76 -9.78
N GLU A 115 8.21 -11.53 -8.80
CA GLU A 115 8.15 -12.99 -8.88
C GLU A 115 7.24 -13.46 -10.01
N GLU A 116 6.03 -12.90 -10.10
CA GLU A 116 5.07 -13.23 -11.15
C GLU A 116 5.62 -12.93 -12.55
N GLN A 117 6.21 -11.74 -12.76
CA GLN A 117 6.73 -11.37 -14.06
C GLN A 117 8.00 -12.12 -14.45
N LYS A 118 8.82 -12.53 -13.46
CA LYS A 118 9.92 -13.47 -13.69
C LYS A 118 9.39 -14.82 -14.18
N GLN A 119 8.34 -15.34 -13.57
CA GLN A 119 7.73 -16.62 -13.99
C GLN A 119 7.16 -16.50 -15.42
N VAL A 120 6.46 -15.41 -15.71
CA VAL A 120 5.96 -15.13 -17.08
C VAL A 120 7.10 -15.08 -18.10
N LEU A 121 8.21 -14.43 -17.77
CA LEU A 121 9.39 -14.36 -18.64
C LEU A 121 9.94 -15.75 -18.96
N LEU A 122 10.07 -16.60 -17.94
CA LEU A 122 10.64 -17.94 -18.09
C LEU A 122 9.71 -18.90 -18.86
N GLU A 123 8.41 -18.83 -18.60
CA GLU A 123 7.44 -19.76 -19.19
C GLU A 123 6.89 -19.31 -20.55
N LYS A 124 6.71 -17.99 -20.74
CA LYS A 124 5.97 -17.43 -21.88
C LYS A 124 6.80 -16.51 -22.76
N GLY A 125 8.03 -16.23 -22.34
CA GLY A 125 8.99 -15.39 -23.07
C GLY A 125 8.78 -13.88 -22.88
N PRO A 126 9.72 -13.05 -23.39
CA PRO A 126 9.80 -11.62 -23.09
C PRO A 126 8.59 -10.82 -23.59
N ASN A 127 7.95 -11.25 -24.68
CA ASN A 127 6.79 -10.55 -25.25
C ASN A 127 5.52 -10.64 -24.40
N ARG A 128 5.54 -11.43 -23.31
CA ARG A 128 4.42 -11.61 -22.39
C ARG A 128 4.60 -10.91 -21.05
N VAL A 129 5.79 -10.37 -20.80
CA VAL A 129 6.05 -9.53 -19.62
C VAL A 129 5.19 -8.28 -19.69
N SER A 130 4.57 -7.91 -18.57
CA SER A 130 3.69 -6.75 -18.51
C SER A 130 4.44 -5.44 -18.78
N PRO A 131 3.92 -4.53 -19.62
CA PRO A 131 4.49 -3.19 -19.77
C PRO A 131 4.40 -2.36 -18.47
N PHE A 132 3.54 -2.76 -17.53
CA PHE A 132 3.42 -2.16 -16.20
C PHE A 132 4.36 -2.80 -15.17
N PHE A 133 5.20 -3.77 -15.56
CA PHE A 133 6.12 -4.46 -14.64
C PHE A 133 6.95 -3.48 -13.81
N VAL A 134 7.66 -2.58 -14.47
CA VAL A 134 8.55 -1.62 -13.78
C VAL A 134 7.75 -0.68 -12.87
N PRO A 135 6.69 0.02 -13.34
CA PRO A 135 5.87 0.87 -12.47
C PRO A 135 5.23 0.14 -11.29
N MET A 136 4.92 -1.13 -11.42
CA MET A 136 4.33 -1.90 -10.32
C MET A 136 5.40 -2.35 -9.30
N MET A 137 6.63 -2.59 -9.75
CA MET A 137 7.67 -3.21 -8.93
C MET A 137 8.50 -2.20 -8.13
N ILE A 138 8.83 -1.02 -8.70
CA ILE A 138 9.79 -0.11 -8.07
C ILE A 138 9.24 0.53 -6.80
N ALA A 139 10.13 0.66 -5.81
CA ALA A 139 9.78 1.05 -4.44
C ALA A 139 9.15 2.45 -4.32
N ASN A 140 9.61 3.42 -5.12
CA ASN A 140 9.12 4.80 -5.08
C ASN A 140 7.73 4.99 -5.73
N MET A 141 7.18 3.97 -6.39
CA MET A 141 5.87 4.11 -7.04
C MET A 141 4.70 4.21 -6.06
N ALA A 142 4.83 3.70 -4.84
CA ALA A 142 3.79 3.93 -3.84
C ALA A 142 3.65 5.43 -3.54
N ALA A 143 4.77 6.15 -3.33
CA ALA A 143 4.74 7.60 -3.17
C ALA A 143 4.21 8.31 -4.43
N GLY A 144 4.64 7.87 -5.62
CA GLY A 144 4.15 8.41 -6.90
C GLY A 144 2.65 8.22 -7.10
N GLN A 145 2.12 7.04 -6.81
CA GLN A 145 0.68 6.76 -6.92
C GLN A 145 -0.14 7.57 -5.91
N ILE A 146 0.32 7.68 -4.66
CA ILE A 146 -0.32 8.56 -3.68
C ILE A 146 -0.32 10.00 -4.17
N ALA A 147 0.82 10.52 -4.65
CA ALA A 147 0.92 11.89 -5.12
C ALA A 147 -0.02 12.17 -6.30
N MET A 148 -0.13 11.25 -7.26
CA MET A 148 -1.08 11.37 -8.37
C MET A 148 -2.54 11.33 -7.88
N ASP A 149 -2.84 10.49 -6.90
CA ASP A 149 -4.18 10.32 -6.34
C ASP A 149 -4.68 11.57 -5.62
N ILE A 150 -3.83 12.20 -4.82
CA ILE A 150 -4.19 13.41 -4.04
C ILE A 150 -3.82 14.73 -4.72
N GLY A 151 -3.29 14.69 -5.94
CA GLY A 151 -2.88 15.89 -6.68
C GLY A 151 -1.63 16.59 -6.11
N ALA A 152 -0.80 15.90 -5.33
CA ALA A 152 0.40 16.48 -4.73
C ALA A 152 1.51 16.69 -5.76
N ARG A 153 2.09 17.88 -5.78
CA ARG A 153 3.20 18.29 -6.67
C ARG A 153 4.45 18.76 -5.91
N GLY A 154 4.43 18.63 -4.60
CA GLY A 154 5.59 18.88 -3.74
C GLY A 154 6.60 17.73 -3.75
N ILE A 155 7.40 17.64 -2.70
CA ILE A 155 8.41 16.59 -2.55
C ILE A 155 7.77 15.20 -2.56
N ASN A 156 8.35 14.29 -3.38
CA ASN A 156 7.87 12.92 -3.54
C ASN A 156 9.06 11.94 -3.52
N PHE A 157 9.13 11.07 -2.54
CA PHE A 157 10.12 9.99 -2.45
C PHE A 157 9.72 8.88 -1.47
#